data_bbf0f52cb47fe45352cffacebd059416
#
_entry.id   bbf0f52cb47fe45352cffacebd059416
#
_cell.length_a   1.000
_cell.length_b   1.000
_cell.length_c   1.000
_cell.angle_alpha   90.00
_cell.angle_beta   90.00
_cell.angle_gamma   90.00
#
_symmetry.space_group_name_H-M   'P 1'
#
loop_
_entity.id
_entity.type
_entity.pdbx_description
1 polymer ?
#
loop_
_entity_poly.entity_id
_entity_poly.type
_entity_poly.pdbx_seq_one_letter_code
_entity_poly.pdbx_strand_id
1 'polypeptide(L)'
;GISIDGEVQEWFSEDVPARFEAYGWRVIRNVNGHDADEISDALKNAAESDGRPTLVCCKTVIGFGSPNKGGTASAHGSVLGEEEIAITKAELGWTEPAWEIPRDIAIAWDQRDAGANRHRAWRAKLETYRASDAALAAEFERRMSGELPTGWSDAIDSFAQNQHANPVDLETRKSSQAAISAVAQGVPELVGGSADLTGSNNTRWEEANDDQYMSFGVREF
;
A
#
# COMPACT_ATOMS: atom_id res chain seq x y z
N GLY A 1 6.59 5.74 -23.98
CA GLY A 1 5.89 6.72 -23.17
C GLY A 1 6.13 8.16 -23.63
N ILE A 2 5.30 9.04 -23.09
CA ILE A 2 5.33 10.48 -23.39
C ILE A 2 5.46 11.22 -22.06
N SER A 3 6.33 12.24 -22.03
CA SER A 3 6.47 13.24 -20.98
C SER A 3 5.98 14.60 -21.45
N ILE A 4 6.07 15.62 -20.58
CA ILE A 4 5.79 17.02 -20.95
C ILE A 4 6.68 17.47 -22.12
N ASP A 5 7.93 17.05 -22.14
CA ASP A 5 8.92 17.45 -23.15
C ASP A 5 8.90 16.58 -24.43
N GLY A 6 8.03 15.55 -24.49
CA GLY A 6 7.90 14.68 -25.65
C GLY A 6 8.16 13.21 -25.36
N GLU A 7 8.68 12.49 -26.34
CA GLU A 7 8.93 11.06 -26.27
C GLU A 7 10.09 10.75 -25.30
N VAL A 8 9.91 9.68 -24.50
CA VAL A 8 10.92 9.25 -23.51
C VAL A 8 11.81 8.11 -24.01
N GLN A 9 11.67 7.66 -25.24
CA GLN A 9 12.31 6.45 -25.76
C GLN A 9 13.83 6.47 -25.63
N GLU A 10 14.47 7.63 -25.81
CA GLU A 10 15.93 7.77 -25.68
C GLU A 10 16.39 8.03 -24.25
N TRP A 11 15.48 8.42 -23.36
CA TRP A 11 15.76 8.75 -21.97
C TRP A 11 15.46 7.61 -21.01
N PHE A 12 14.49 6.78 -21.37
CA PHE A 12 14.07 5.62 -20.59
C PHE A 12 14.11 4.37 -21.47
N SER A 13 15.25 3.70 -21.50
CA SER A 13 15.53 2.53 -22.33
C SER A 13 15.53 1.22 -21.56
N GLU A 14 15.13 1.25 -20.29
CA GLU A 14 15.14 0.09 -19.42
C GLU A 14 14.07 -0.94 -19.79
N ASP A 15 14.41 -2.24 -19.74
CA ASP A 15 13.44 -3.33 -19.71
C ASP A 15 12.97 -3.57 -18.28
N VAL A 16 11.96 -2.80 -17.84
CA VAL A 16 11.35 -2.92 -16.50
C VAL A 16 10.84 -4.34 -16.23
N PRO A 17 10.12 -5.02 -17.18
CA PRO A 17 9.77 -6.42 -17.04
C PRO A 17 10.95 -7.33 -16.68
N ALA A 18 12.05 -7.25 -17.40
CA ALA A 18 13.23 -8.07 -17.12
C ALA A 18 13.85 -7.79 -15.76
N ARG A 19 13.81 -6.53 -15.30
CA ARG A 19 14.25 -6.18 -13.94
C ARG A 19 13.44 -6.91 -12.88
N PHE A 20 12.12 -6.90 -13.00
CA PHE A 20 11.23 -7.55 -12.02
C PHE A 20 11.33 -9.08 -12.09
N GLU A 21 11.54 -9.65 -13.27
CA GLU A 21 11.86 -11.08 -13.40
C GLU A 21 13.15 -11.43 -12.65
N ALA A 22 14.17 -10.58 -12.75
CA ALA A 22 15.43 -10.77 -12.02
C ALA A 22 15.26 -10.66 -10.48
N TYR A 23 14.24 -9.96 -10.00
CA TYR A 23 13.85 -9.95 -8.58
C TYR A 23 13.03 -11.18 -8.16
N GLY A 24 12.75 -12.10 -9.07
CA GLY A 24 11.95 -13.29 -8.80
C GLY A 24 10.45 -13.06 -8.88
N TRP A 25 10.00 -11.93 -9.41
CA TRP A 25 8.58 -11.66 -9.64
C TRP A 25 8.06 -12.43 -10.84
N ARG A 26 6.78 -12.77 -10.83
CA ARG A 26 6.05 -13.19 -12.01
C ARG A 26 5.70 -11.95 -12.82
N VAL A 27 5.94 -11.96 -14.14
CA VAL A 27 5.67 -10.80 -14.99
C VAL A 27 4.75 -11.19 -16.14
N ILE A 28 3.63 -10.46 -16.28
CA ILE A 28 2.71 -10.55 -17.40
C ILE A 28 3.02 -9.36 -18.32
N ARG A 29 3.58 -9.65 -19.49
CA ARG A 29 4.10 -8.62 -20.41
C ARG A 29 3.08 -8.25 -21.47
N ASN A 30 3.18 -7.02 -21.97
CA ASN A 30 2.56 -6.55 -23.20
C ASN A 30 1.02 -6.62 -23.25
N VAL A 31 0.36 -6.48 -22.10
CA VAL A 31 -1.10 -6.38 -22.03
C VAL A 31 -1.54 -5.09 -22.72
N ASN A 32 -2.51 -5.17 -23.62
CA ASN A 32 -3.11 -3.98 -24.20
C ASN A 32 -3.97 -3.27 -23.13
N GLY A 33 -3.45 -2.15 -22.60
CA GLY A 33 -4.12 -1.39 -21.54
C GLY A 33 -5.37 -0.62 -21.99
N HIS A 34 -5.78 -0.77 -23.26
CA HIS A 34 -7.04 -0.23 -23.81
C HIS A 34 -8.03 -1.34 -24.18
N ASP A 35 -7.69 -2.60 -23.95
CA ASP A 35 -8.56 -3.75 -24.15
C ASP A 35 -9.01 -4.31 -22.79
N ALA A 36 -10.31 -4.18 -22.50
CA ALA A 36 -10.89 -4.58 -21.21
C ALA A 36 -10.81 -6.09 -20.97
N ASP A 37 -10.90 -6.91 -22.03
CA ASP A 37 -10.83 -8.36 -21.92
C ASP A 37 -9.40 -8.81 -21.63
N GLU A 38 -8.40 -8.27 -22.33
CA GLU A 38 -6.99 -8.54 -22.04
C GLU A 38 -6.61 -8.13 -20.60
N ILE A 39 -7.08 -6.97 -20.13
CA ILE A 39 -6.86 -6.51 -18.76
C ILE A 39 -7.52 -7.48 -17.76
N SER A 40 -8.78 -7.85 -18.01
CA SER A 40 -9.52 -8.77 -17.14
C SER A 40 -8.81 -10.12 -17.02
N ASP A 41 -8.34 -10.66 -18.14
CA ASP A 41 -7.65 -11.95 -18.15
C ASP A 41 -6.27 -11.88 -17.50
N ALA A 42 -5.54 -10.77 -17.69
CA ALA A 42 -4.28 -10.52 -16.99
C ALA A 42 -4.48 -10.44 -15.46
N LEU A 43 -5.54 -9.77 -15.00
CA LEU A 43 -5.87 -9.67 -13.58
C LEU A 43 -6.29 -11.01 -12.97
N LYS A 44 -7.12 -11.80 -13.68
CA LYS A 44 -7.47 -13.17 -13.25
C LYS A 44 -6.21 -14.03 -13.10
N ASN A 45 -5.36 -14.00 -14.13
CA ASN A 45 -4.09 -14.72 -14.15
C ASN A 45 -3.17 -14.26 -13.01
N ALA A 46 -3.10 -12.97 -12.72
CA ALA A 46 -2.31 -12.42 -11.63
C ALA A 46 -2.82 -12.85 -10.24
N ALA A 47 -4.14 -13.06 -10.11
CA ALA A 47 -4.75 -13.55 -8.87
C ALA A 47 -4.48 -15.04 -8.58
N GLU A 48 -4.08 -15.81 -9.60
CA GLU A 48 -3.61 -17.18 -9.44
C GLU A 48 -2.18 -17.18 -8.87
N SER A 49 -2.09 -17.05 -7.56
CA SER A 49 -0.81 -16.92 -6.87
C SER A 49 -0.01 -18.23 -6.87
N ASP A 50 1.25 -18.13 -7.25
CA ASP A 50 2.27 -19.18 -7.09
C ASP A 50 3.28 -18.87 -5.95
N GLY A 51 2.89 -17.98 -5.03
CA GLY A 51 3.75 -17.51 -3.93
C GLY A 51 4.67 -16.35 -4.32
N ARG A 52 4.66 -15.92 -5.58
CA ARG A 52 5.45 -14.78 -6.06
C ARG A 52 4.56 -13.55 -6.27
N PRO A 53 5.06 -12.33 -6.02
CA PRO A 53 4.37 -11.13 -6.44
C PRO A 53 4.29 -11.07 -7.97
N THR A 54 3.21 -10.49 -8.51
CA THR A 54 2.98 -10.39 -9.94
C THR A 54 2.98 -8.95 -10.40
N LEU A 55 3.75 -8.65 -11.44
CA LEU A 55 3.73 -7.38 -12.16
C LEU A 55 2.97 -7.55 -13.49
N VAL A 56 1.93 -6.76 -13.70
CA VAL A 56 1.21 -6.69 -14.99
C VAL A 56 1.66 -5.43 -15.73
N CYS A 57 2.28 -5.61 -16.90
CA CYS A 57 2.79 -4.53 -17.73
C CYS A 57 1.81 -4.20 -18.86
N CYS A 58 1.04 -3.14 -18.67
CA CYS A 58 0.08 -2.67 -19.68
C CYS A 58 0.72 -1.62 -20.59
N LYS A 59 0.49 -1.77 -21.89
CA LYS A 59 0.81 -0.73 -22.88
C LYS A 59 -0.40 0.17 -23.07
N THR A 60 -0.19 1.47 -22.90
CA THR A 60 -1.22 2.50 -23.05
C THR A 60 -0.73 3.63 -23.92
N VAL A 61 -1.67 4.37 -24.46
CA VAL A 61 -1.42 5.62 -25.20
C VAL A 61 -2.01 6.77 -24.39
N ILE A 62 -1.20 7.77 -24.06
CA ILE A 62 -1.69 8.96 -23.37
C ILE A 62 -2.72 9.68 -24.26
N GLY A 63 -3.84 10.12 -23.69
CA GLY A 63 -4.91 10.74 -24.47
C GLY A 63 -5.58 9.79 -25.45
N PHE A 64 -5.63 8.49 -25.15
CA PHE A 64 -6.28 7.48 -25.99
C PHE A 64 -7.69 7.92 -26.42
N GLY A 65 -8.01 7.75 -27.69
CA GLY A 65 -9.26 8.20 -28.30
C GLY A 65 -9.26 9.66 -28.77
N SER A 66 -8.24 10.46 -28.45
CA SER A 66 -8.10 11.82 -28.99
C SER A 66 -7.37 11.79 -30.33
N PRO A 67 -8.04 12.12 -31.45
CA PRO A 67 -7.45 12.00 -32.79
C PRO A 67 -6.27 12.94 -33.04
N ASN A 68 -6.29 14.14 -32.44
CA ASN A 68 -5.25 15.15 -32.69
C ASN A 68 -4.22 15.26 -31.57
N LYS A 69 -4.53 14.80 -30.37
CA LYS A 69 -3.64 14.95 -29.19
C LYS A 69 -3.18 13.62 -28.59
N GLY A 70 -3.83 12.52 -28.96
CA GLY A 70 -3.44 11.19 -28.49
C GLY A 70 -1.98 10.85 -28.83
N GLY A 71 -1.23 10.29 -27.90
CA GLY A 71 0.17 9.93 -28.05
C GLY A 71 1.15 11.11 -28.11
N THR A 72 0.72 12.30 -27.78
CA THR A 72 1.57 13.51 -27.85
C THR A 72 1.76 14.17 -26.47
N ALA A 73 2.82 14.98 -26.34
CA ALA A 73 3.10 15.77 -25.15
C ALA A 73 1.94 16.74 -24.81
N SER A 74 1.17 17.20 -25.79
CA SER A 74 0.03 18.08 -25.58
C SER A 74 -1.12 17.45 -24.80
N ALA A 75 -1.17 16.10 -24.70
CA ALA A 75 -2.12 15.39 -23.85
C ALA A 75 -1.64 15.20 -22.40
N HIS A 76 -0.37 15.53 -22.10
CA HIS A 76 0.21 15.23 -20.77
C HIS A 76 -0.35 16.10 -19.64
N GLY A 77 -0.50 17.41 -19.84
CA GLY A 77 -0.90 18.33 -18.79
C GLY A 77 -1.77 19.51 -19.27
N SER A 78 -2.18 19.53 -20.53
CA SER A 78 -3.00 20.56 -21.13
C SER A 78 -4.44 20.08 -21.29
N VAL A 79 -5.40 21.00 -21.19
CA VAL A 79 -6.80 20.70 -21.49
C VAL A 79 -6.95 20.29 -22.95
N LEU A 80 -7.83 19.34 -23.24
CA LEU A 80 -8.14 18.94 -24.60
C LEU A 80 -8.80 20.08 -25.40
N GLY A 81 -9.68 20.83 -24.76
CA GLY A 81 -10.55 21.82 -25.38
C GLY A 81 -11.85 21.20 -25.88
N GLU A 82 -12.88 22.02 -26.01
CA GLU A 82 -14.24 21.55 -26.29
C GLU A 82 -14.38 20.78 -27.60
N GLU A 83 -13.72 21.26 -28.68
CA GLU A 83 -13.73 20.60 -29.97
C GLU A 83 -13.08 19.22 -29.91
N GLU A 84 -11.90 19.12 -29.29
CA GLU A 84 -11.18 17.86 -29.18
C GLU A 84 -11.91 16.87 -28.26
N ILE A 85 -12.56 17.35 -27.18
CA ILE A 85 -13.42 16.53 -26.33
C ILE A 85 -14.57 15.93 -27.14
N ALA A 86 -15.23 16.72 -27.98
CA ALA A 86 -16.36 16.25 -28.78
C ALA A 86 -15.96 15.12 -29.74
N ILE A 87 -14.85 15.27 -30.48
CA ILE A 87 -14.37 14.23 -31.40
C ILE A 87 -13.81 13.02 -30.64
N THR A 88 -13.16 13.21 -29.50
CA THR A 88 -12.67 12.12 -28.64
C THR A 88 -13.84 11.27 -28.12
N LYS A 89 -14.92 11.91 -27.66
CA LYS A 89 -16.14 11.21 -27.24
C LYS A 89 -16.74 10.38 -28.38
N ALA A 90 -16.82 10.97 -29.57
CA ALA A 90 -17.32 10.26 -30.76
C ALA A 90 -16.44 9.04 -31.12
N GLU A 91 -15.12 9.21 -31.09
CA GLU A 91 -14.16 8.11 -31.34
C GLU A 91 -14.29 6.97 -30.32
N LEU A 92 -14.51 7.31 -29.04
CA LEU A 92 -14.72 6.34 -27.96
C LEU A 92 -16.16 5.79 -27.89
N GLY A 93 -17.06 6.21 -28.80
CA GLY A 93 -18.45 5.80 -28.80
C GLY A 93 -19.28 6.34 -27.62
N TRP A 94 -18.81 7.40 -26.96
CA TRP A 94 -19.53 8.02 -25.82
C TRP A 94 -20.49 9.11 -26.31
N THR A 95 -21.78 8.85 -26.20
CA THR A 95 -22.84 9.72 -26.73
C THR A 95 -23.49 10.63 -25.69
N GLU A 96 -23.22 10.37 -24.41
CA GLU A 96 -23.88 11.11 -23.33
C GLU A 96 -23.40 12.56 -23.23
N PRO A 97 -24.27 13.48 -22.76
CA PRO A 97 -23.88 14.84 -22.43
C PRO A 97 -22.73 14.90 -21.40
N ALA A 98 -22.11 16.07 -21.27
CA ALA A 98 -21.10 16.27 -20.24
C ALA A 98 -21.70 16.05 -18.85
N TRP A 99 -20.98 15.29 -18.00
CA TRP A 99 -21.34 14.98 -16.61
C TRP A 99 -22.55 14.05 -16.43
N GLU A 100 -23.10 13.52 -17.50
CA GLU A 100 -24.16 12.51 -17.45
C GLU A 100 -23.57 11.12 -17.57
N ILE A 101 -24.01 10.21 -16.68
CA ILE A 101 -23.62 8.79 -16.70
C ILE A 101 -24.90 7.97 -16.92
N PRO A 102 -24.94 7.07 -17.91
CA PRO A 102 -26.06 6.17 -18.14
C PRO A 102 -26.45 5.40 -16.87
N ARG A 103 -27.74 5.26 -16.67
CA ARG A 103 -28.28 4.66 -15.44
C ARG A 103 -27.82 3.20 -15.24
N ASP A 104 -27.73 2.46 -16.28
CA ASP A 104 -27.25 1.06 -16.28
C ASP A 104 -25.79 0.97 -15.83
N ILE A 105 -24.94 1.87 -16.32
CA ILE A 105 -23.54 1.99 -15.88
C ILE A 105 -23.48 2.40 -14.40
N ALA A 106 -24.26 3.40 -14.00
CA ALA A 106 -24.30 3.83 -12.60
C ALA A 106 -24.73 2.70 -11.66
N ILE A 107 -25.73 1.90 -12.05
CA ILE A 107 -26.18 0.72 -11.28
C ILE A 107 -25.09 -0.35 -11.24
N ALA A 108 -24.42 -0.64 -12.35
CA ALA A 108 -23.34 -1.64 -12.38
C ALA A 108 -22.15 -1.27 -11.49
N TRP A 109 -21.86 0.03 -11.36
CA TRP A 109 -20.79 0.54 -10.47
C TRP A 109 -21.22 0.72 -9.02
N ASP A 110 -22.52 0.70 -8.72
CA ASP A 110 -23.01 0.87 -7.34
C ASP A 110 -22.73 -0.38 -6.49
N GLN A 111 -21.69 -0.29 -5.70
CA GLN A 111 -21.23 -1.35 -4.80
C GLN A 111 -21.66 -1.14 -3.34
N ARG A 112 -22.56 -0.18 -3.05
CA ARG A 112 -22.97 0.12 -1.67
C ARG A 112 -23.59 -1.09 -0.98
N ASP A 113 -24.51 -1.79 -1.62
CA ASP A 113 -25.14 -2.99 -1.03
C ASP A 113 -24.16 -4.14 -0.89
N ALA A 114 -23.33 -4.39 -1.90
CA ALA A 114 -22.30 -5.42 -1.85
C ALA A 114 -21.27 -5.10 -0.75
N GLY A 115 -20.86 -3.84 -0.63
CA GLY A 115 -19.98 -3.36 0.43
C GLY A 115 -20.60 -3.53 1.83
N ALA A 116 -21.86 -3.15 1.99
CA ALA A 116 -22.59 -3.31 3.24
C ALA A 116 -22.72 -4.80 3.64
N ASN A 117 -22.94 -5.69 2.68
CA ASN A 117 -22.99 -7.12 2.92
C ASN A 117 -21.63 -7.67 3.40
N ARG A 118 -20.53 -7.29 2.72
CA ARG A 118 -19.18 -7.67 3.15
C ARG A 118 -18.86 -7.14 4.54
N HIS A 119 -19.22 -5.89 4.83
CA HIS A 119 -19.03 -5.30 6.15
C HIS A 119 -19.82 -6.03 7.23
N ARG A 120 -21.10 -6.38 6.99
CA ARG A 120 -21.89 -7.17 7.93
C ARG A 120 -21.26 -8.55 8.19
N ALA A 121 -20.79 -9.22 7.14
CA ALA A 121 -20.14 -10.52 7.28
C ALA A 121 -18.84 -10.42 8.11
N TRP A 122 -18.05 -9.37 7.89
CA TRP A 122 -16.86 -9.10 8.68
C TRP A 122 -17.20 -8.81 10.14
N ARG A 123 -18.21 -7.98 10.39
CA ARG A 123 -18.68 -7.69 11.76
C ARG A 123 -19.13 -8.96 12.48
N ALA A 124 -19.85 -9.85 11.82
CA ALA A 124 -20.26 -11.13 12.40
C ALA A 124 -19.05 -12.00 12.79
N LYS A 125 -18.00 -12.03 11.97
CA LYS A 125 -16.73 -12.71 12.31
C LYS A 125 -16.07 -12.08 13.56
N LEU A 126 -16.05 -10.75 13.65
CA LEU A 126 -15.50 -10.07 14.81
C LEU A 126 -16.29 -10.37 16.10
N GLU A 127 -17.63 -10.42 16.02
CA GLU A 127 -18.45 -10.84 17.19
C GLU A 127 -18.15 -12.29 17.59
N THR A 128 -17.98 -13.19 16.62
CA THR A 128 -17.58 -14.58 16.92
C THR A 128 -16.19 -14.60 17.59
N TYR A 129 -15.25 -13.79 17.13
CA TYR A 129 -13.92 -13.69 17.73
C TYR A 129 -14.00 -13.14 19.16
N ARG A 130 -14.80 -12.10 19.40
CA ARG A 130 -15.04 -11.59 20.78
C ARG A 130 -15.61 -12.65 21.71
N ALA A 131 -16.49 -13.51 21.20
CA ALA A 131 -17.08 -14.57 22.00
C ALA A 131 -16.10 -15.72 22.29
N SER A 132 -15.18 -16.01 21.38
CA SER A 132 -14.19 -17.08 21.52
C SER A 132 -12.95 -16.64 22.29
N ASP A 133 -12.50 -15.39 22.13
CA ASP A 133 -11.33 -14.84 22.79
C ASP A 133 -11.48 -13.33 23.00
N ALA A 134 -12.14 -12.97 24.09
CA ALA A 134 -12.45 -11.58 24.43
C ALA A 134 -11.19 -10.72 24.63
N ALA A 135 -10.11 -11.29 25.15
CA ALA A 135 -8.87 -10.55 25.43
C ALA A 135 -8.14 -10.18 24.14
N LEU A 136 -7.96 -11.15 23.24
CA LEU A 136 -7.32 -10.89 21.94
C LEU A 136 -8.19 -10.00 21.04
N ALA A 137 -9.51 -10.15 21.09
CA ALA A 137 -10.42 -9.28 20.33
C ALA A 137 -10.34 -7.83 20.83
N ALA A 138 -10.30 -7.60 22.14
CA ALA A 138 -10.13 -6.26 22.70
C ALA A 138 -8.77 -5.64 22.32
N GLU A 139 -7.71 -6.44 22.35
CA GLU A 139 -6.38 -6.00 21.94
C GLU A 139 -6.33 -5.67 20.45
N PHE A 140 -6.96 -6.49 19.59
CA PHE A 140 -7.11 -6.19 18.17
C PHE A 140 -7.83 -4.85 17.96
N GLU A 141 -8.95 -4.62 18.64
CA GLU A 141 -9.73 -3.39 18.50
C GLU A 141 -8.97 -2.17 19.01
N ARG A 142 -8.28 -2.29 20.14
CA ARG A 142 -7.41 -1.25 20.66
C ARG A 142 -6.35 -0.84 19.64
N ARG A 143 -5.64 -1.81 19.06
CA ARG A 143 -4.59 -1.54 18.04
C ARG A 143 -5.18 -0.91 16.78
N MET A 144 -6.35 -1.38 16.34
CA MET A 144 -7.02 -0.84 15.16
C MET A 144 -7.58 0.58 15.38
N SER A 145 -7.90 0.96 16.62
CA SER A 145 -8.28 2.34 16.97
C SER A 145 -7.08 3.28 17.11
N GLY A 146 -5.84 2.74 17.20
CA GLY A 146 -4.62 3.51 17.44
C GLY A 146 -4.42 3.89 18.92
N GLU A 147 -5.19 3.32 19.82
CA GLU A 147 -5.04 3.54 21.26
C GLU A 147 -3.84 2.78 21.82
N LEU A 148 -3.06 3.43 22.67
CA LEU A 148 -1.97 2.78 23.39
C LEU A 148 -2.52 1.95 24.58
N PRO A 149 -1.79 0.93 25.06
CA PRO A 149 -2.20 0.16 26.23
C PRO A 149 -2.45 1.03 27.46
N THR A 150 -3.40 0.64 28.28
CA THR A 150 -3.61 1.32 29.57
C THR A 150 -2.33 1.24 30.41
N GLY A 151 -1.89 2.37 30.96
CA GLY A 151 -0.67 2.47 31.76
C GLY A 151 0.63 2.45 30.95
N TRP A 152 0.57 2.64 29.64
CA TRP A 152 1.76 2.68 28.78
C TRP A 152 2.81 3.70 29.23
N SER A 153 2.40 4.81 29.82
CA SER A 153 3.31 5.86 30.34
C SER A 153 3.98 5.52 31.65
N ASP A 154 3.46 4.57 32.43
CA ASP A 154 3.94 4.30 33.81
C ASP A 154 5.41 3.85 33.80
N ALA A 155 5.82 3.04 32.84
CA ALA A 155 7.22 2.63 32.69
C ALA A 155 8.13 3.80 32.32
N ILE A 156 7.64 4.72 31.49
CA ILE A 156 8.34 5.93 31.05
C ILE A 156 8.49 6.90 32.23
N ASP A 157 7.41 7.13 32.96
CA ASP A 157 7.43 8.00 34.15
C ASP A 157 8.37 7.45 35.23
N SER A 158 8.32 6.13 35.46
CA SER A 158 9.23 5.46 36.39
C SER A 158 10.69 5.57 35.96
N PHE A 159 10.95 5.38 34.66
CA PHE A 159 12.28 5.58 34.08
C PHE A 159 12.77 7.02 34.27
N ALA A 160 11.96 8.01 33.95
CA ALA A 160 12.31 9.42 34.09
C ALA A 160 12.60 9.81 35.56
N GLN A 161 11.77 9.34 36.48
CA GLN A 161 11.97 9.55 37.91
C GLN A 161 13.27 8.91 38.43
N ASN A 162 13.54 7.67 37.98
CA ASN A 162 14.77 6.98 38.34
C ASN A 162 16.02 7.68 37.81
N GLN A 163 16.00 8.16 36.56
CA GLN A 163 17.09 8.92 35.97
C GLN A 163 17.34 10.25 36.71
N HIS A 164 16.28 10.88 37.18
CA HIS A 164 16.38 12.09 38.01
C HIS A 164 16.96 11.82 39.39
N ALA A 165 16.53 10.74 40.04
CA ALA A 165 16.98 10.36 41.39
C ALA A 165 18.41 9.80 41.39
N ASN A 166 18.80 9.11 40.34
CA ASN A 166 20.07 8.40 40.20
C ASN A 166 20.75 8.78 38.85
N PRO A 167 21.23 10.02 38.69
CA PRO A 167 21.84 10.47 37.45
C PRO A 167 23.14 9.71 37.17
N VAL A 168 23.27 9.24 35.90
CA VAL A 168 24.45 8.51 35.42
C VAL A 168 24.94 9.17 34.14
N ASP A 169 26.23 9.40 34.02
CA ASP A 169 26.85 9.84 32.79
C ASP A 169 26.91 8.68 31.79
N LEU A 170 26.14 8.79 30.71
CA LEU A 170 26.05 7.78 29.65
C LEU A 170 26.31 8.41 28.28
N GLU A 171 26.84 7.60 27.38
CA GLU A 171 26.83 7.96 25.96
C GLU A 171 25.38 8.07 25.48
N THR A 172 25.09 9.01 24.58
CA THR A 172 23.74 9.27 24.08
C THR A 172 23.05 8.02 23.53
N ARG A 173 23.78 7.13 22.86
CA ARG A 173 23.27 5.84 22.35
C ARG A 173 22.82 4.89 23.47
N LYS A 174 23.52 4.86 24.62
CA LYS A 174 23.11 4.05 25.77
C LYS A 174 21.93 4.65 26.50
N SER A 175 21.88 5.97 26.60
CA SER A 175 20.71 6.68 27.11
C SER A 175 19.48 6.42 26.25
N SER A 176 19.63 6.45 24.91
CA SER A 176 18.57 6.07 23.98
C SER A 176 18.11 4.62 24.15
N GLN A 177 19.05 3.68 24.30
CA GLN A 177 18.71 2.27 24.55
C GLN A 177 17.90 2.08 25.85
N ALA A 178 18.29 2.76 26.92
CA ALA A 178 17.57 2.70 28.18
C ALA A 178 16.14 3.25 28.05
N ALA A 179 15.97 4.35 27.33
CA ALA A 179 14.65 4.91 27.01
C ALA A 179 13.81 3.97 26.15
N ILE A 180 14.40 3.38 25.09
CA ILE A 180 13.70 2.36 24.24
C ILE A 180 13.25 1.18 25.09
N SER A 181 14.10 0.68 25.98
CA SER A 181 13.75 -0.43 26.89
C SER A 181 12.56 -0.08 27.81
N ALA A 182 12.52 1.14 28.32
CA ALA A 182 11.41 1.60 29.14
C ALA A 182 10.10 1.71 28.33
N VAL A 183 10.17 2.26 27.12
CA VAL A 183 8.99 2.36 26.23
C VAL A 183 8.48 0.99 25.84
N ALA A 184 9.37 0.06 25.51
CA ALA A 184 9.02 -1.29 25.05
C ALA A 184 8.22 -2.07 26.11
N GLN A 185 8.43 -1.82 27.40
CA GLN A 185 7.66 -2.43 28.47
C GLN A 185 6.18 -2.02 28.47
N GLY A 186 5.88 -0.79 28.06
CA GLY A 186 4.51 -0.25 28.03
C GLY A 186 3.84 -0.34 26.67
N VAL A 187 4.60 -0.57 25.59
CA VAL A 187 4.11 -0.51 24.20
C VAL A 187 4.55 -1.77 23.42
N PRO A 188 3.77 -2.86 23.52
CA PRO A 188 4.11 -4.13 22.86
C PRO A 188 4.11 -4.05 21.33
N GLU A 189 3.53 -2.99 20.74
CA GLU A 189 3.57 -2.72 19.28
C GLU A 189 4.89 -2.09 18.83
N LEU A 190 5.78 -1.73 19.76
CA LEU A 190 7.02 -1.09 19.39
C LEU A 190 7.83 -1.98 18.45
N VAL A 191 8.11 -1.48 17.27
CA VAL A 191 9.02 -2.08 16.31
C VAL A 191 10.13 -1.11 16.00
N GLY A 192 11.32 -1.62 15.78
CA GLY A 192 12.46 -0.79 15.46
C GLY A 192 13.44 -1.53 14.55
N GLY A 193 14.37 -0.78 14.00
CA GLY A 193 15.41 -1.34 13.16
C GLY A 193 16.61 -0.44 13.12
N SER A 194 17.74 -1.01 12.74
CA SER A 194 18.98 -0.29 12.57
C SER A 194 19.72 -0.92 11.38
N ALA A 195 19.90 -0.18 10.31
CA ALA A 195 20.50 -0.62 9.06
C ALA A 195 21.93 -1.16 9.28
N ASP A 196 22.03 -2.42 9.73
CA ASP A 196 23.27 -3.13 10.04
C ASP A 196 24.15 -2.44 11.14
N LEU A 197 23.53 -1.65 12.00
CA LEU A 197 24.24 -0.85 13.03
C LEU A 197 23.72 -1.11 14.46
N THR A 198 22.95 -2.18 14.68
CA THR A 198 22.32 -2.48 15.97
C THR A 198 23.30 -2.41 17.14
N GLY A 199 24.46 -3.06 17.02
CA GLY A 199 25.50 -3.05 18.05
C GLY A 199 26.18 -1.70 18.26
N SER A 200 26.26 -0.87 17.21
CA SER A 200 26.86 0.47 17.28
C SER A 200 25.90 1.51 17.84
N ASN A 201 24.62 1.42 17.48
CA ASN A 201 23.59 2.38 17.86
C ASN A 201 22.84 1.99 19.14
N ASN A 202 23.03 0.75 19.64
CA ASN A 202 22.33 0.22 20.81
C ASN A 202 20.79 0.34 20.68
N THR A 203 20.24 -0.08 19.54
CA THR A 203 18.80 0.02 19.27
C THR A 203 18.01 -1.20 19.73
N ARG A 204 18.68 -2.26 20.20
CA ARG A 204 18.06 -3.45 20.74
C ARG A 204 17.80 -3.33 22.23
N TRP A 205 16.61 -3.70 22.69
CA TRP A 205 16.28 -3.92 24.11
C TRP A 205 16.28 -5.40 24.45
N GLU A 206 16.35 -5.75 25.73
CA GLU A 206 16.64 -7.12 26.19
C GLU A 206 15.57 -8.14 25.77
N GLU A 207 14.29 -7.77 25.80
CA GLU A 207 13.17 -8.62 25.43
C GLU A 207 12.79 -8.53 23.95
N ALA A 208 13.57 -7.83 23.14
CA ALA A 208 13.30 -7.71 21.71
C ALA A 208 13.41 -9.05 21.02
N ASN A 209 12.36 -9.42 20.28
CA ASN A 209 12.40 -10.56 19.38
C ASN A 209 13.19 -10.17 18.14
N ASP A 210 14.22 -10.96 17.82
CA ASP A 210 14.97 -10.79 16.59
C ASP A 210 14.21 -11.41 15.42
N ASP A 211 13.40 -10.63 14.76
CA ASP A 211 12.94 -10.95 13.41
C ASP A 211 14.04 -10.57 12.39
N GLN A 212 15.26 -11.08 12.59
CA GLN A 212 16.38 -10.87 11.67
C GLN A 212 16.12 -11.46 10.28
N TYR A 213 15.13 -12.33 10.21
CA TYR A 213 14.56 -12.84 8.98
C TYR A 213 13.07 -12.54 9.01
N MET A 214 12.64 -11.41 8.48
CA MET A 214 11.35 -11.44 7.84
C MET A 214 11.46 -12.47 6.72
N SER A 215 11.28 -13.73 7.09
CA SER A 215 10.99 -14.72 6.09
C SER A 215 9.65 -14.25 5.50
N PHE A 216 9.66 -13.80 4.27
CA PHE A 216 8.44 -13.67 3.47
C PHE A 216 7.90 -15.09 3.19
N GLY A 217 7.92 -15.95 4.18
CA GLY A 217 7.19 -17.18 4.20
C GLY A 217 5.72 -16.80 4.28
N VAL A 218 4.99 -17.18 3.25
CA VAL A 218 3.53 -17.18 3.26
C VAL A 218 3.07 -17.76 4.60
N ARG A 219 2.61 -16.91 5.52
CA ARG A 219 1.80 -17.40 6.63
C ARG A 219 0.48 -17.78 5.99
N GLU A 220 0.20 -19.05 5.92
CA GLU A 220 -1.14 -19.54 5.64
C GLU A 220 -2.05 -18.97 6.73
N PHE A 221 -2.95 -18.07 6.30
CA PHE A 221 -4.03 -17.56 7.15
C PHE A 221 -5.24 -18.47 7.01
#